data_2dd0281ce4ee85573c6f4c73d0e39259
#
_entry.id   2dd0281ce4ee85573c6f4c73d0e39259
#
_cell.length_a   1.000
_cell.length_b   1.000
_cell.length_c   1.000
_cell.angle_alpha   90.00
_cell.angle_beta   90.00
_cell.angle_gamma   90.00
#
_symmetry.space_group_name_H-M   'P 1'
#
loop_
_entity.id
_entity.type
_entity.pdbx_description
1 polymer ?
#
loop_
_entity_poly.entity_id
_entity_poly.type
_entity_poly.pdbx_seq_one_letter_code
_entity_poly.pdbx_strand_id
1 'polypeptide(L)'
;MNPNLFVAGVPKAGTTSLFHYLALHPDVFPSSRKEPGFFHPFKIKDMAANLEAYKKFFTGHSGQRYAIEATPGYFYGGKETANAINKYSPKSKVIIVLRNPVERVFSFYKYKKSLGHIDGNLNFESYIYECKKQTGPIEKETYDFWAMVGGKYAKLLSEWHEVFGERIKVCFFDDMVKDEPKFIEEICDSVFSR
;
A
#
# COMPACT_ATOMS: atom_id res chain seq x y z
N MET A 1 -0.99 20.48 3.78
CA MET A 1 -1.82 19.51 4.54
C MET A 1 -1.04 18.19 4.66
N ASN A 2 -1.24 17.47 5.77
CA ASN A 2 -0.72 16.10 5.87
C ASN A 2 -1.70 15.13 5.20
N PRO A 3 -1.24 14.07 4.52
CA PRO A 3 -2.14 13.04 4.01
C PRO A 3 -2.95 12.40 5.14
N ASN A 4 -4.22 12.14 4.86
CA ASN A 4 -5.18 11.57 5.80
C ASN A 4 -6.00 10.42 5.19
N LEU A 5 -5.66 10.01 3.96
CA LEU A 5 -6.18 8.83 3.28
C LEU A 5 -5.01 8.04 2.69
N PHE A 6 -4.86 6.79 3.10
CA PHE A 6 -3.73 5.94 2.70
C PHE A 6 -4.21 4.66 2.01
N VAL A 7 -3.74 4.39 0.80
CA VAL A 7 -3.83 3.07 0.19
C VAL A 7 -2.54 2.31 0.53
N ALA A 8 -2.57 1.59 1.67
CA ALA A 8 -1.37 1.05 2.29
C ALA A 8 -0.95 -0.35 1.79
N GLY A 9 -1.80 -1.02 1.02
CA GLY A 9 -1.52 -2.42 0.60
C GLY A 9 -2.52 -2.97 -0.39
N VAL A 10 -2.24 -4.13 -0.96
CA VAL A 10 -0.93 -4.80 -1.03
C VAL A 10 -0.33 -4.61 -2.43
N PRO A 11 0.98 -4.73 -2.61
CA PRO A 11 1.56 -4.66 -3.96
C PRO A 11 0.92 -5.68 -4.90
N LYS A 12 0.62 -5.27 -6.14
CA LYS A 12 -0.01 -6.08 -7.19
C LYS A 12 -1.48 -6.46 -6.95
N ALA A 13 -2.20 -5.61 -6.21
CA ALA A 13 -3.64 -5.75 -5.96
C ALA A 13 -4.45 -4.53 -6.50
N GLY A 14 -4.05 -3.94 -7.62
CA GLY A 14 -4.81 -2.86 -8.26
C GLY A 14 -4.73 -1.48 -7.59
N THR A 15 -3.84 -1.29 -6.63
CA THR A 15 -3.71 -0.03 -5.88
C THR A 15 -3.38 1.20 -6.75
N THR A 16 -2.83 1.01 -7.94
CA THR A 16 -2.59 2.10 -8.89
C THR A 16 -3.90 2.60 -9.50
N SER A 17 -4.75 1.68 -9.96
CA SER A 17 -6.07 2.03 -10.48
C SER A 17 -6.91 2.69 -9.40
N LEU A 18 -6.96 2.10 -8.21
CA LEU A 18 -7.68 2.68 -7.08
C LEU A 18 -7.23 4.10 -6.73
N PHE A 19 -5.91 4.35 -6.70
CA PHE A 19 -5.38 5.69 -6.45
C PHE A 19 -5.89 6.70 -7.48
N HIS A 20 -5.85 6.35 -8.78
CA HIS A 20 -6.31 7.24 -9.83
C HIS A 20 -7.81 7.46 -9.82
N TYR A 21 -8.61 6.43 -9.53
CA TYR A 21 -10.06 6.60 -9.41
C TYR A 21 -10.44 7.50 -8.23
N LEU A 22 -9.86 7.27 -7.07
CA LEU A 22 -10.12 8.14 -5.92
C LEU A 22 -9.63 9.58 -6.12
N ALA A 23 -8.57 9.77 -6.91
CA ALA A 23 -8.06 11.10 -7.26
C ALA A 23 -9.03 11.91 -8.16
N LEU A 24 -10.01 11.27 -8.79
CA LEU A 24 -11.07 11.96 -9.57
C LEU A 24 -12.17 12.53 -8.67
N HIS A 25 -12.25 12.11 -7.40
CA HIS A 25 -13.27 12.60 -6.49
C HIS A 25 -12.96 14.05 -6.06
N PRO A 26 -13.96 15.00 -6.09
CA PRO A 26 -13.71 16.41 -5.81
C PRO A 26 -13.15 16.70 -4.41
N ASP A 27 -13.46 15.85 -3.43
CA ASP A 27 -12.96 15.97 -2.05
C ASP A 27 -11.58 15.35 -1.83
N VAL A 28 -10.92 14.84 -2.87
CA VAL A 28 -9.63 14.15 -2.76
C VAL A 28 -8.53 14.90 -3.50
N PHE A 29 -7.47 15.25 -2.78
CA PHE A 29 -6.24 15.78 -3.33
C PHE A 29 -5.18 14.67 -3.42
N PRO A 30 -4.75 14.25 -4.60
CA PRO A 30 -3.72 13.23 -4.73
C PRO A 30 -2.32 13.78 -4.46
N SER A 31 -1.45 12.95 -3.87
CA SER A 31 -0.02 13.24 -3.85
C SER A 31 0.51 13.42 -5.28
N SER A 32 1.39 14.40 -5.51
CA SER A 32 1.99 14.67 -6.83
C SER A 32 2.84 13.51 -7.35
N ARG A 33 3.18 12.56 -6.49
CA ARG A 33 3.88 11.33 -6.81
C ARG A 33 3.18 10.15 -6.14
N LYS A 34 2.81 9.14 -6.93
CA LYS A 34 2.41 7.84 -6.39
C LYS A 34 3.62 7.13 -5.79
N GLU A 35 3.41 6.45 -4.67
CA GLU A 35 4.43 5.73 -3.90
C GLU A 35 5.57 6.64 -3.40
N PRO A 36 5.27 7.70 -2.62
CA PRO A 36 6.29 8.50 -1.96
C PRO A 36 7.19 7.65 -1.04
N GLY A 37 6.60 6.62 -0.42
CA GLY A 37 7.31 5.63 0.38
C GLY A 37 7.90 6.17 1.68
N PHE A 38 7.30 7.21 2.25
CA PHE A 38 7.80 7.88 3.45
C PHE A 38 7.74 6.99 4.70
N PHE A 39 6.63 6.24 4.88
CA PHE A 39 6.44 5.29 5.98
C PHE A 39 6.86 3.87 5.63
N HIS A 40 7.65 3.69 4.56
CA HIS A 40 8.12 2.35 4.20
C HIS A 40 8.95 1.76 5.35
N PRO A 41 8.78 0.48 5.73
CA PRO A 41 9.48 -0.13 6.88
C PRO A 41 10.99 0.12 6.89
N PHE A 42 11.62 0.17 5.73
CA PHE A 42 13.06 0.47 5.60
C PHE A 42 13.44 1.93 5.88
N LYS A 43 12.48 2.85 5.96
CA LYS A 43 12.70 4.31 6.06
C LYS A 43 12.17 4.92 7.33
N ILE A 44 11.49 4.15 8.17
CA ILE A 44 10.86 4.67 9.39
C ILE A 44 11.87 5.38 10.29
N LYS A 45 13.09 4.87 10.37
CA LYS A 45 14.17 5.46 11.18
C LYS A 45 14.62 6.84 10.67
N ASP A 46 14.45 7.12 9.38
CA ASP A 46 14.92 8.34 8.73
C ASP A 46 13.77 9.36 8.49
N MET A 47 12.60 9.13 9.06
CA MET A 47 11.41 9.96 8.80
C MET A 47 11.62 11.44 9.14
N ALA A 48 12.28 11.73 10.26
CA ALA A 48 12.51 13.12 10.68
C ALA A 48 13.30 13.91 9.63
N ALA A 49 14.35 13.31 9.06
CA ALA A 49 15.19 13.93 8.05
C ALA A 49 14.46 14.14 6.70
N ASN A 50 13.46 13.32 6.40
CA ASN A 50 12.76 13.32 5.10
C ASN A 50 11.39 14.02 5.12
N LEU A 51 10.96 14.55 6.26
CA LEU A 51 9.60 15.08 6.44
C LEU A 51 9.28 16.24 5.50
N GLU A 52 10.18 17.20 5.35
CA GLU A 52 9.92 18.35 4.49
C GLU A 52 9.88 17.99 3.00
N ALA A 53 10.69 17.02 2.58
CA ALA A 53 10.62 16.47 1.22
C ALA A 53 9.28 15.74 0.98
N TYR A 54 8.78 15.03 1.99
CA TYR A 54 7.50 14.34 1.92
C TYR A 54 6.31 15.31 1.80
N LYS A 55 6.31 16.39 2.58
CA LYS A 55 5.25 17.42 2.53
C LYS A 55 5.13 18.07 1.15
N LYS A 56 6.21 18.17 0.39
CA LYS A 56 6.20 18.74 -0.97
C LYS A 56 5.29 17.96 -1.93
N PHE A 57 5.04 16.68 -1.69
CA PHE A 57 4.10 15.90 -2.52
C PHE A 57 2.64 16.35 -2.38
N PHE A 58 2.32 17.17 -1.38
CA PHE A 58 0.97 17.69 -1.09
C PHE A 58 0.88 19.20 -1.25
N THR A 59 1.86 19.83 -1.91
CA THR A 59 1.83 21.26 -2.26
C THR A 59 0.73 21.51 -3.29
N GLY A 60 -0.09 22.57 -3.08
CA GLY A 60 -1.21 22.89 -3.96
C GLY A 60 -2.56 22.36 -3.47
N HIS A 61 -2.61 21.69 -2.33
CA HIS A 61 -3.87 21.34 -1.68
C HIS A 61 -4.71 22.61 -1.43
N SER A 62 -5.95 22.64 -1.89
CA SER A 62 -6.83 23.82 -1.90
C SER A 62 -8.19 23.59 -1.25
N GLY A 63 -8.22 22.87 -0.14
CA GLY A 63 -9.43 22.69 0.67
C GLY A 63 -10.14 21.36 0.51
N GLN A 64 -9.64 20.42 -0.28
CA GLN A 64 -10.17 19.06 -0.35
C GLN A 64 -10.15 18.42 1.06
N ARG A 65 -11.17 17.64 1.37
CA ARG A 65 -11.33 16.96 2.68
C ARG A 65 -10.23 15.92 2.92
N TYR A 66 -9.78 15.26 1.86
CA TYR A 66 -8.78 14.20 1.92
C TYR A 66 -7.56 14.54 1.07
N ALA A 67 -6.38 14.26 1.60
CA ALA A 67 -5.15 14.17 0.84
C ALA A 67 -4.72 12.70 0.79
N ILE A 68 -4.70 12.12 -0.43
CA ILE A 68 -4.45 10.69 -0.62
C ILE A 68 -3.00 10.40 -0.96
N GLU A 69 -2.48 9.35 -0.35
CA GLU A 69 -1.23 8.68 -0.70
C GLU A 69 -1.47 7.19 -0.95
N ALA A 70 -0.72 6.61 -1.89
CA ALA A 70 -0.75 5.18 -2.16
C ALA A 70 0.66 4.60 -2.24
N THR A 71 1.09 3.93 -1.17
CA THR A 71 2.33 3.15 -1.12
C THR A 71 2.02 1.73 -0.61
N PRO A 72 1.78 0.77 -1.51
CA PRO A 72 1.32 -0.57 -1.13
C PRO A 72 2.30 -1.35 -0.25
N GLY A 73 3.58 -1.01 -0.29
CA GLY A 73 4.61 -1.61 0.56
C GLY A 73 4.49 -1.29 2.05
N TYR A 74 3.67 -0.30 2.44
CA TYR A 74 3.43 0.02 3.84
C TYR A 74 2.81 -1.13 4.61
N PHE A 75 1.93 -1.89 3.97
CA PHE A 75 1.27 -3.05 4.59
C PHE A 75 2.26 -3.99 5.28
N TYR A 76 3.40 -4.20 4.67
CA TYR A 76 4.40 -5.15 5.14
C TYR A 76 5.15 -4.70 6.40
N GLY A 77 5.09 -3.42 6.76
CA GLY A 77 5.67 -2.92 8.01
C GLY A 77 4.78 -3.16 9.24
N GLY A 78 3.59 -3.77 9.06
CA GLY A 78 2.71 -4.18 10.14
C GLY A 78 2.43 -3.06 11.14
N LYS A 79 2.48 -3.40 12.43
CA LYS A 79 2.17 -2.49 13.53
C LYS A 79 3.10 -1.28 13.61
N GLU A 80 4.38 -1.43 13.24
CA GLU A 80 5.35 -0.33 13.28
C GLU A 80 4.97 0.77 12.28
N THR A 81 4.73 0.41 11.02
CA THR A 81 4.28 1.36 10.00
C THR A 81 2.90 1.92 10.31
N ALA A 82 1.97 1.11 10.76
CA ALA A 82 0.63 1.55 11.16
C ALA A 82 0.70 2.61 12.27
N ASN A 83 1.49 2.39 13.31
CA ASN A 83 1.72 3.35 14.39
C ASN A 83 2.39 4.64 13.90
N ALA A 84 3.36 4.54 13.00
CA ALA A 84 4.03 5.72 12.45
C ALA A 84 3.04 6.61 11.66
N ILE A 85 2.19 6.01 10.83
CA ILE A 85 1.13 6.73 10.11
C ILE A 85 0.12 7.34 11.09
N ASN A 86 -0.37 6.55 12.06
CA ASN A 86 -1.36 7.02 13.03
C ASN A 86 -0.82 8.16 13.90
N LYS A 87 0.46 8.10 14.30
CA LYS A 87 1.12 9.19 15.03
C LYS A 87 1.24 10.46 14.19
N TYR A 88 1.56 10.31 12.90
CA TYR A 88 1.71 11.44 11.98
C TYR A 88 0.35 12.04 11.57
N SER A 89 -0.67 11.22 11.40
CA SER A 89 -2.02 11.62 11.00
C SER A 89 -3.08 10.83 11.79
N PRO A 90 -3.42 11.24 13.03
CA PRO A 90 -4.25 10.46 13.96
C PRO A 90 -5.68 10.19 13.49
N LYS A 91 -6.19 10.99 12.55
CA LYS A 91 -7.55 10.84 11.98
C LYS A 91 -7.54 10.21 10.58
N SER A 92 -6.40 9.70 10.14
CA SER A 92 -6.30 9.10 8.82
C SER A 92 -7.13 7.83 8.68
N LYS A 93 -7.66 7.63 7.47
CA LYS A 93 -8.30 6.40 7.03
C LYS A 93 -7.33 5.59 6.16
N VAL A 94 -7.43 4.28 6.22
CA VAL A 94 -6.56 3.36 5.50
C VAL A 94 -7.38 2.41 4.65
N ILE A 95 -6.96 2.22 3.41
CA ILE A 95 -7.53 1.22 2.50
C ILE A 95 -6.46 0.16 2.25
N ILE A 96 -6.83 -1.10 2.39
CA ILE A 96 -6.01 -2.26 2.06
C ILE A 96 -6.79 -3.11 1.05
N VAL A 97 -6.24 -3.25 -0.15
CA VAL A 97 -6.78 -4.14 -1.18
C VAL A 97 -5.98 -5.44 -1.15
N LEU A 98 -6.64 -6.54 -0.86
CA LEU A 98 -6.07 -7.88 -0.88
C LEU A 98 -6.30 -8.53 -2.25
N ARG A 99 -5.46 -9.46 -2.61
CA ARG A 99 -5.58 -10.27 -3.83
C ARG A 99 -5.29 -11.72 -3.50
N ASN A 100 -5.84 -12.66 -4.28
CA ASN A 100 -5.45 -14.06 -4.20
C ASN A 100 -3.92 -14.16 -4.11
N PRO A 101 -3.35 -14.73 -3.03
CA PRO A 101 -1.91 -14.69 -2.79
C PRO A 101 -1.09 -15.40 -3.87
N VAL A 102 -1.64 -16.45 -4.50
CA VAL A 102 -0.96 -17.20 -5.56
C VAL A 102 -0.82 -16.33 -6.82
N GLU A 103 -1.92 -15.72 -7.26
CA GLU A 103 -1.91 -14.81 -8.41
C GLU A 103 -1.04 -13.58 -8.16
N ARG A 104 -1.08 -13.07 -6.92
CA ARG A 104 -0.26 -11.93 -6.53
C ARG A 104 1.23 -12.23 -6.62
N VAL A 105 1.68 -13.40 -6.14
CA VAL A 105 3.10 -13.80 -6.23
C VAL A 105 3.55 -13.85 -7.69
N PHE A 106 2.76 -14.42 -8.58
CA PHE A 106 3.09 -14.47 -10.00
C PHE A 106 3.12 -13.06 -10.63
N SER A 107 2.14 -12.21 -10.29
CA SER A 107 2.13 -10.82 -10.74
C SER A 107 3.32 -10.01 -10.21
N PHE A 108 3.76 -10.29 -8.97
CA PHE A 108 4.91 -9.64 -8.36
C PHE A 108 6.22 -10.07 -9.04
N TYR A 109 6.39 -11.36 -9.31
CA TYR A 109 7.52 -11.90 -10.08
C TYR A 109 7.65 -11.21 -11.45
N LYS A 110 6.56 -11.19 -12.23
CA LYS A 110 6.58 -10.51 -13.54
C LYS A 110 6.98 -9.04 -13.43
N TYR A 111 6.44 -8.36 -12.44
CA TYR A 111 6.73 -6.95 -12.20
C TYR A 111 8.19 -6.71 -11.80
N LYS A 112 8.74 -7.52 -10.88
CA LYS A 112 10.14 -7.37 -10.48
C LYS A 112 11.11 -7.68 -11.62
N LYS A 113 10.77 -8.66 -12.44
CA LYS A 113 11.51 -8.99 -13.66
C LYS A 113 11.48 -7.84 -14.68
N SER A 114 10.32 -7.22 -14.90
CA SER A 114 10.18 -6.09 -15.83
C SER A 114 10.94 -4.82 -15.40
N LEU A 115 11.20 -4.68 -14.10
CA LEU A 115 12.00 -3.60 -13.54
C LEU A 115 13.51 -3.89 -13.52
N GLY A 116 13.93 -5.12 -13.90
CA GLY A 116 15.32 -5.54 -13.77
C GLY A 116 15.79 -5.74 -12.32
N HIS A 117 14.86 -5.85 -11.36
CA HIS A 117 15.19 -6.08 -9.96
C HIS A 117 15.58 -7.52 -9.65
N ILE A 118 15.19 -8.44 -10.50
CA ILE A 118 15.60 -9.85 -10.49
C ILE A 118 16.14 -10.23 -11.88
N ASP A 119 17.02 -11.24 -11.92
CA ASP A 119 17.61 -11.70 -13.16
C ASP A 119 16.54 -12.03 -14.22
N GLY A 120 16.75 -11.51 -15.44
CA GLY A 120 15.88 -11.74 -16.57
C GLY A 120 15.76 -13.21 -16.98
N ASN A 121 16.75 -14.03 -16.68
CA ASN A 121 16.76 -15.47 -16.94
C ASN A 121 16.15 -16.30 -15.80
N LEU A 122 15.89 -15.70 -14.62
CA LEU A 122 15.27 -16.39 -13.51
C LEU A 122 13.86 -16.84 -13.90
N ASN A 123 13.60 -18.15 -13.95
CA ASN A 123 12.26 -18.68 -14.18
C ASN A 123 11.41 -18.63 -12.92
N PHE A 124 10.10 -18.83 -13.03
CA PHE A 124 9.18 -18.68 -11.92
C PHE A 124 9.39 -19.74 -10.81
N GLU A 125 9.74 -20.95 -11.17
CA GLU A 125 10.02 -22.03 -10.21
C GLU A 125 11.24 -21.70 -9.32
N SER A 126 12.33 -21.26 -9.93
CA SER A 126 13.52 -20.79 -9.23
C SER A 126 13.23 -19.57 -8.38
N TYR A 127 12.40 -18.63 -8.85
CA TYR A 127 11.93 -17.48 -8.06
C TYR A 127 11.17 -17.92 -6.80
N ILE A 128 10.26 -18.89 -6.92
CA ILE A 128 9.52 -19.45 -5.77
C ILE A 128 10.48 -20.11 -4.78
N TYR A 129 11.50 -20.82 -5.28
CA TYR A 129 12.52 -21.42 -4.42
C TYR A 129 13.27 -20.35 -3.60
N GLU A 130 13.68 -19.24 -4.22
CA GLU A 130 14.31 -18.12 -3.50
C GLU A 130 13.35 -17.46 -2.50
N CYS A 131 12.06 -17.31 -2.86
CA CYS A 131 11.05 -16.80 -1.93
C CYS A 131 10.86 -17.69 -0.70
N LYS A 132 10.98 -19.01 -0.81
CA LYS A 132 10.85 -19.95 0.32
C LYS A 132 11.98 -19.82 1.34
N LYS A 133 13.13 -19.31 0.95
CA LYS A 133 14.25 -19.06 1.87
C LYS A 133 14.00 -17.85 2.79
N GLN A 134 13.04 -16.99 2.43
CA GLN A 134 12.75 -15.79 3.21
C GLN A 134 11.86 -16.15 4.41
N THR A 135 12.39 -16.00 5.61
CA THR A 135 11.68 -16.37 6.87
C THR A 135 11.63 -15.24 7.89
N GLY A 136 12.46 -14.21 7.71
CA GLY A 136 12.62 -13.09 8.64
C GLY A 136 11.69 -11.90 8.36
N PRO A 137 11.89 -10.79 9.06
CA PRO A 137 11.23 -9.53 8.76
C PRO A 137 11.59 -9.06 7.34
N ILE A 138 10.79 -8.15 6.83
CA ILE A 138 11.05 -7.57 5.52
C ILE A 138 12.29 -6.66 5.59
N GLU A 139 13.25 -6.90 4.70
CA GLU A 139 14.45 -6.09 4.54
C GLU A 139 14.52 -5.57 3.10
N LYS A 140 15.25 -4.48 2.91
CA LYS A 140 15.38 -3.86 1.58
C LYS A 140 16.03 -4.80 0.58
N GLU A 141 17.06 -5.51 1.01
CA GLU A 141 17.88 -6.43 0.21
C GLU A 141 17.10 -7.68 -0.22
N THR A 142 16.16 -8.13 0.60
CA THR A 142 15.37 -9.34 0.36
C THR A 142 13.96 -9.07 -0.17
N TYR A 143 13.57 -7.80 -0.28
CA TYR A 143 12.21 -7.38 -0.63
C TYR A 143 11.71 -8.02 -1.93
N ASP A 144 12.57 -8.17 -2.92
CA ASP A 144 12.18 -8.69 -4.23
C ASP A 144 11.83 -10.19 -4.21
N PHE A 145 12.25 -10.92 -3.19
CA PHE A 145 11.94 -12.33 -2.95
C PHE A 145 10.97 -12.54 -1.77
N TRP A 146 10.44 -11.49 -1.18
CA TRP A 146 9.55 -11.57 -0.02
C TRP A 146 8.07 -11.83 -0.39
N ALA A 147 7.80 -12.12 -1.67
CA ALA A 147 6.44 -12.23 -2.19
C ALA A 147 5.59 -13.31 -1.51
N MET A 148 6.14 -14.47 -1.17
CA MET A 148 5.39 -15.52 -0.50
C MET A 148 5.05 -15.17 0.94
N VAL A 149 6.00 -14.65 1.72
CA VAL A 149 5.79 -14.20 3.10
C VAL A 149 4.76 -13.07 3.12
N GLY A 150 4.89 -12.09 2.21
CA GLY A 150 3.96 -10.99 2.05
C GLY A 150 2.55 -11.38 1.60
N GLY A 151 2.32 -12.65 1.22
CA GLY A 151 0.99 -13.22 0.94
C GLY A 151 0.27 -13.77 2.18
N LYS A 152 0.95 -13.87 3.32
CA LYS A 152 0.36 -14.31 4.59
C LYS A 152 -0.29 -13.12 5.31
N TYR A 153 -1.42 -12.66 4.81
CA TYR A 153 -2.03 -11.39 5.21
C TYR A 153 -2.52 -11.34 6.65
N ALA A 154 -3.00 -12.45 7.22
CA ALA A 154 -3.78 -12.46 8.45
C ALA A 154 -3.08 -11.74 9.62
N LYS A 155 -1.81 -12.06 9.87
CA LYS A 155 -1.05 -11.43 10.96
C LYS A 155 -0.91 -9.93 10.75
N LEU A 156 -0.45 -9.52 9.56
CA LEU A 156 -0.24 -8.10 9.26
C LEU A 156 -1.56 -7.32 9.29
N LEU A 157 -2.63 -7.91 8.77
CA LEU A 157 -3.95 -7.29 8.79
C LEU A 157 -4.47 -7.08 10.21
N SER A 158 -4.26 -8.07 11.10
CA SER A 158 -4.60 -7.93 12.52
C SER A 158 -3.84 -6.78 13.17
N GLU A 159 -2.53 -6.66 12.89
CA GLU A 159 -1.69 -5.57 13.41
C GLU A 159 -2.15 -4.18 12.93
N TRP A 160 -2.56 -4.07 11.67
CA TRP A 160 -3.15 -2.84 11.13
C TRP A 160 -4.51 -2.52 11.77
N HIS A 161 -5.34 -3.55 11.97
CA HIS A 161 -6.65 -3.38 12.61
C HIS A 161 -6.54 -2.95 14.07
N GLU A 162 -5.56 -3.46 14.82
CA GLU A 162 -5.30 -3.02 16.20
C GLU A 162 -5.04 -1.50 16.29
N VAL A 163 -4.41 -0.89 15.27
CA VAL A 163 -4.05 0.53 15.27
C VAL A 163 -5.18 1.40 14.72
N PHE A 164 -5.85 0.96 13.66
CA PHE A 164 -6.82 1.80 12.95
C PHE A 164 -8.28 1.49 13.28
N GLY A 165 -8.59 0.29 13.79
CA GLY A 165 -9.96 -0.11 14.11
C GLY A 165 -10.90 0.07 12.91
N GLU A 166 -11.99 0.81 13.11
CA GLU A 166 -12.97 1.11 12.06
C GLU A 166 -12.48 2.06 10.95
N ARG A 167 -11.31 2.67 11.14
CA ARG A 167 -10.71 3.55 10.12
C ARG A 167 -9.96 2.79 9.03
N ILE A 168 -9.98 1.45 9.06
CA ILE A 168 -9.42 0.60 8.01
C ILE A 168 -10.53 0.01 7.16
N LYS A 169 -10.45 0.16 5.84
CA LYS A 169 -11.29 -0.53 4.86
C LYS A 169 -10.48 -1.61 4.18
N VAL A 170 -10.91 -2.86 4.32
CA VAL A 170 -10.34 -3.99 3.57
C VAL A 170 -11.22 -4.28 2.38
N CYS A 171 -10.61 -4.42 1.21
CA CYS A 171 -11.26 -4.72 -0.06
C CYS A 171 -10.55 -5.86 -0.76
N PHE A 172 -11.18 -6.45 -1.79
CA PHE A 172 -10.60 -7.52 -2.58
C PHE A 172 -10.44 -7.09 -4.04
N PHE A 173 -9.29 -7.40 -4.61
CA PHE A 173 -8.98 -7.11 -6.02
C PHE A 173 -9.97 -7.76 -6.98
N ASP A 174 -10.47 -8.94 -6.62
CA ASP A 174 -11.41 -9.70 -7.44
C ASP A 174 -12.76 -8.97 -7.58
N ASP A 175 -13.20 -8.24 -6.54
CA ASP A 175 -14.40 -7.40 -6.60
C ASP A 175 -14.20 -6.22 -7.55
N MET A 176 -13.02 -5.60 -7.53
CA MET A 176 -12.67 -4.53 -8.46
C MET A 176 -12.66 -5.00 -9.93
N VAL A 177 -12.16 -6.22 -10.18
CA VAL A 177 -12.14 -6.79 -11.54
C VAL A 177 -13.55 -7.18 -12.00
N LYS A 178 -14.40 -7.61 -11.09
CA LYS A 178 -15.76 -8.04 -11.38
C LYS A 178 -16.70 -6.89 -11.71
N ASP A 179 -16.65 -5.81 -10.94
CA ASP A 179 -17.52 -4.63 -11.08
C ASP A 179 -16.79 -3.40 -10.51
N GLU A 180 -15.99 -2.76 -11.35
CA GLU A 180 -15.19 -1.60 -10.95
C GLU A 180 -16.02 -0.42 -10.47
N PRO A 181 -17.10 0.01 -11.14
CA PRO A 181 -17.92 1.13 -10.68
C PRO A 181 -18.49 0.89 -9.28
N LYS A 182 -19.08 -0.28 -9.06
CA LYS A 182 -19.63 -0.65 -7.76
C LYS A 182 -18.55 -0.73 -6.68
N PHE A 183 -17.40 -1.29 -7.00
CA PHE A 183 -16.26 -1.35 -6.08
C PHE A 183 -15.81 0.05 -5.62
N ILE A 184 -15.74 1.01 -6.54
CA ILE A 184 -15.36 2.39 -6.21
C ILE A 184 -16.46 3.08 -5.39
N GLU A 185 -17.74 2.89 -5.73
CA GLU A 185 -18.87 3.40 -4.97
C GLU A 185 -18.83 2.92 -3.51
N GLU A 186 -18.67 1.62 -3.26
CA GLU A 186 -18.57 1.04 -1.92
C GLU A 186 -17.39 1.59 -1.10
N ILE A 187 -16.27 1.89 -1.76
CA ILE A 187 -15.13 2.54 -1.11
C ILE A 187 -15.47 4.00 -0.77
N CYS A 188 -16.05 4.73 -1.71
CA CYS A 188 -16.45 6.12 -1.49
C CYS A 188 -17.45 6.23 -0.33
N ASP A 189 -18.46 5.38 -0.28
CA ASP A 189 -19.43 5.33 0.79
C ASP A 189 -18.78 5.05 2.15
N SER A 190 -17.85 4.09 2.19
CA SER A 190 -17.14 3.75 3.42
C SER A 190 -16.16 4.83 3.89
N VAL A 191 -15.47 5.48 2.96
CA VAL A 191 -14.41 6.44 3.26
C VAL A 191 -14.96 7.86 3.46
N PHE A 192 -15.94 8.28 2.64
CA PHE A 192 -16.42 9.66 2.61
C PHE A 192 -17.73 9.88 3.36
N SER A 193 -18.40 8.81 3.85
CA SER A 193 -19.50 8.95 4.80
C SER A 193 -19.10 9.82 5.99
N ARG A 194 -20.05 10.63 6.47
CA ARG A 194 -19.85 11.60 7.58
C ARG A 194 -19.70 10.92 8.92
#